data_e0e4284022155e344604a33109f65758
#
_entry.id   e0e4284022155e344604a33109f65758
#
_cell.length_a   1.000
_cell.length_b   1.000
_cell.length_c   1.000
_cell.angle_alpha   90.00
_cell.angle_beta   90.00
_cell.angle_gamma   90.00
#
_symmetry.space_group_name_H-M   'P 1'
#
loop_
_entity.id
_entity.type
_entity.pdbx_description
1 polymer ?
#
loop_
_entity_poly.entity_id
_entity_poly.type
_entity_poly.pdbx_seq_one_letter_code
_entity_poly.pdbx_strand_id
1 'polypeptide(L)'
;MLTIPAAGSEGSSSCVISNDELGLKRGTNSNLFRPKAAFLDPELTFTLPPYQTAAGVTDMIAHVCERYFSGTGSSSLTDNIATGIIRSLIDEAPVALAEPENYEARANIMWAGTLAHNDIAGCGLSATPTSRAGGWESHALEHELSAFDTSITHGAGLAVVMPAWMRFVWRKNPARFLKFALQVFDIEPIDETDEAIEDAVTAAIDELQAFFVDLGMPRTLGEFGIAPEDVDKLLPTLKANKGEVFGGFKKLTLEDAKAIYLSAF
;
A
#
# COMPACT_ATOMS: atom_id res chain seq x y z
N MET A 1 -2.86 -22.60 -5.58
CA MET A 1 -1.56 -22.35 -6.25
C MET A 1 -1.52 -20.86 -6.61
N LEU A 2 -0.48 -20.16 -6.18
CA LEU A 2 -0.30 -18.73 -6.43
C LEU A 2 0.39 -18.54 -7.78
N THR A 3 -0.14 -17.67 -8.63
CA THR A 3 0.41 -17.37 -9.97
C THR A 3 0.81 -15.90 -10.13
N ILE A 4 0.32 -15.03 -9.26
CA ILE A 4 0.68 -13.61 -9.20
C ILE A 4 0.79 -13.18 -7.74
N PRO A 5 2.01 -12.93 -7.24
CA PRO A 5 2.21 -12.37 -5.91
C PRO A 5 1.87 -10.86 -5.92
N ALA A 6 0.88 -10.48 -5.12
CA ALA A 6 0.41 -9.11 -4.93
C ALA A 6 -0.44 -9.01 -3.66
N ALA A 7 -1.72 -9.33 -3.75
CA ALA A 7 -2.71 -9.19 -2.68
C ALA A 7 -2.56 -10.20 -1.53
N GLY A 8 -1.58 -11.11 -1.55
CA GLY A 8 -1.37 -12.12 -0.50
C GLY A 8 -2.58 -13.03 -0.24
N SER A 9 -3.39 -13.30 -1.28
CA SER A 9 -4.65 -14.05 -1.16
C SER A 9 -4.47 -15.45 -0.59
N GLU A 10 -3.30 -16.03 -0.77
CA GLU A 10 -2.94 -17.37 -0.26
C GLU A 10 -2.77 -17.41 1.27
N GLY A 11 -2.54 -16.27 1.90
CA GLY A 11 -2.41 -16.13 3.35
C GLY A 11 -3.45 -15.21 4.00
N SER A 12 -4.29 -14.56 3.20
CA SER A 12 -5.21 -13.53 3.66
C SER A 12 -6.58 -14.04 4.08
N SER A 13 -7.24 -13.31 4.98
CA SER A 13 -8.65 -13.45 5.30
C SER A 13 -9.53 -12.44 4.58
N SER A 14 -8.95 -11.63 3.68
CA SER A 14 -9.66 -10.58 2.93
C SER A 14 -10.20 -11.11 1.61
N CYS A 15 -11.33 -10.56 1.19
CA CYS A 15 -11.89 -10.74 -0.13
C CYS A 15 -12.40 -9.37 -0.61
N VAL A 16 -12.02 -8.97 -1.81
CA VAL A 16 -12.50 -7.73 -2.46
C VAL A 16 -13.25 -8.11 -3.73
N ILE A 17 -14.44 -7.55 -3.90
CA ILE A 17 -15.33 -7.83 -5.03
C ILE A 17 -15.68 -6.51 -5.69
N SER A 18 -15.52 -6.46 -7.02
CA SER A 18 -15.99 -5.36 -7.86
C SER A 18 -17.38 -5.68 -8.43
N ASN A 19 -18.19 -4.65 -8.55
CA ASN A 19 -19.45 -4.67 -9.27
C ASN A 19 -19.44 -3.51 -10.27
N ASP A 20 -19.17 -3.82 -11.52
CA ASP A 20 -18.98 -2.82 -12.59
C ASP A 20 -20.29 -2.09 -12.93
N GLU A 21 -21.46 -2.77 -12.79
CA GLU A 21 -22.76 -2.15 -13.04
C GLU A 21 -23.08 -1.04 -12.04
N LEU A 22 -22.60 -1.18 -10.80
CA LEU A 22 -22.84 -0.22 -9.72
C LEU A 22 -21.64 0.71 -9.48
N GLY A 23 -20.51 0.51 -10.18
CA GLY A 23 -19.27 1.25 -9.95
C GLY A 23 -18.75 1.07 -8.52
N LEU A 24 -18.81 -0.15 -7.96
CA LEU A 24 -18.45 -0.43 -6.59
C LEU A 24 -17.28 -1.41 -6.49
N LYS A 25 -16.32 -1.15 -5.59
CA LYS A 25 -15.27 -2.08 -5.19
C LYS A 25 -15.25 -2.18 -3.65
N ARG A 26 -15.66 -3.32 -3.11
CA ARG A 26 -15.86 -3.50 -1.66
C ARG A 26 -15.11 -4.70 -1.12
N GLY A 27 -14.48 -4.50 0.05
CA GLY A 27 -13.80 -5.55 0.79
C GLY A 27 -14.63 -6.10 1.94
N THR A 28 -14.45 -7.39 2.21
CA THR A 28 -14.94 -8.07 3.41
C THR A 28 -13.88 -9.01 3.96
N ASN A 29 -13.99 -9.38 5.23
CA ASN A 29 -13.00 -10.21 5.90
C ASN A 29 -13.66 -11.36 6.66
N SER A 30 -13.10 -12.57 6.51
CA SER A 30 -13.47 -13.73 7.31
C SER A 30 -12.30 -14.72 7.36
N ASN A 31 -12.04 -15.31 8.53
CA ASN A 31 -11.06 -16.38 8.62
C ASN A 31 -11.43 -17.62 7.76
N LEU A 32 -12.69 -17.74 7.36
CA LEU A 32 -13.15 -18.78 6.44
C LEU A 32 -12.61 -18.61 5.01
N PHE A 33 -12.15 -17.41 4.65
CA PHE A 33 -11.56 -17.14 3.33
C PHE A 33 -10.10 -17.61 3.24
N ARG A 34 -9.41 -17.81 4.37
CA ARG A 34 -8.02 -18.28 4.34
C ARG A 34 -7.96 -19.67 3.72
N PRO A 35 -7.13 -19.87 2.68
CA PRO A 35 -6.88 -21.19 2.13
C PRO A 35 -6.35 -22.15 3.22
N LYS A 36 -6.79 -23.40 3.18
CA LYS A 36 -6.27 -24.44 4.08
C LYS A 36 -4.85 -24.89 3.72
N ALA A 37 -4.48 -24.71 2.46
CA ALA A 37 -3.13 -24.96 1.94
C ALA A 37 -2.86 -24.00 0.78
N ALA A 38 -1.63 -23.50 0.72
CA ALA A 38 -1.15 -22.67 -0.36
C ALA A 38 0.10 -23.32 -0.98
N PHE A 39 0.21 -23.26 -2.30
CA PHE A 39 1.37 -23.73 -3.05
C PHE A 39 2.01 -22.51 -3.70
N LEU A 40 3.22 -22.20 -3.27
CA LEU A 40 4.03 -21.10 -3.74
C LEU A 40 5.18 -21.65 -4.55
N ASP A 41 5.09 -21.48 -5.86
CA ASP A 41 6.09 -21.91 -6.83
C ASP A 41 6.54 -20.68 -7.61
N PRO A 42 7.75 -20.15 -7.35
CA PRO A 42 8.26 -18.95 -7.99
C PRO A 42 8.35 -19.05 -9.52
N GLU A 43 8.59 -20.24 -10.07
CA GLU A 43 8.69 -20.44 -11.52
C GLU A 43 7.40 -20.06 -12.26
N LEU A 44 6.25 -20.18 -11.60
CA LEU A 44 4.96 -19.78 -12.18
C LEU A 44 4.86 -18.26 -12.42
N THR A 45 5.78 -17.48 -11.88
CA THR A 45 5.81 -16.02 -12.04
C THR A 45 6.79 -15.53 -13.10
N PHE A 46 7.60 -16.43 -13.70
CA PHE A 46 8.61 -16.06 -14.70
C PHE A 46 8.01 -15.40 -15.95
N THR A 47 6.79 -15.78 -16.29
CA THR A 47 6.07 -15.24 -17.46
C THR A 47 5.16 -14.06 -17.14
N LEU A 48 5.16 -13.56 -15.89
CA LEU A 48 4.38 -12.35 -15.56
C LEU A 48 4.93 -11.14 -16.32
N PRO A 49 4.05 -10.35 -16.93
CA PRO A 49 4.46 -9.07 -17.50
C PRO A 49 5.16 -8.20 -16.44
N PRO A 50 6.25 -7.47 -16.79
CA PRO A 50 6.97 -6.61 -15.86
C PRO A 50 6.05 -5.65 -15.08
N TYR A 51 5.09 -5.04 -15.78
CA TYR A 51 4.09 -4.16 -15.17
C TYR A 51 3.28 -4.84 -14.05
N GLN A 52 2.89 -6.11 -14.21
CA GLN A 52 2.14 -6.84 -13.19
C GLN A 52 3.03 -7.21 -11.98
N THR A 53 4.31 -7.50 -12.22
CA THR A 53 5.28 -7.70 -11.13
C THR A 53 5.44 -6.40 -10.33
N ALA A 54 5.65 -5.27 -11.01
CA ALA A 54 5.79 -3.95 -10.38
C ALA A 54 4.55 -3.53 -9.60
N ALA A 55 3.36 -3.67 -10.20
CA ALA A 55 2.10 -3.38 -9.53
C ALA A 55 1.88 -4.28 -8.29
N GLY A 56 2.25 -5.56 -8.39
CA GLY A 56 2.18 -6.49 -7.27
C GLY A 56 3.10 -6.08 -6.11
N VAL A 57 4.34 -5.72 -6.39
CA VAL A 57 5.30 -5.23 -5.39
C VAL A 57 4.79 -3.95 -4.71
N THR A 58 4.25 -3.02 -5.49
CA THR A 58 3.65 -1.79 -4.96
C THR A 58 2.50 -2.09 -4.00
N ASP A 59 1.60 -3.01 -4.37
CA ASP A 59 0.48 -3.44 -3.52
C ASP A 59 0.96 -4.10 -2.22
N MET A 60 2.01 -4.95 -2.27
CA MET A 60 2.62 -5.55 -1.08
C MET A 60 3.17 -4.49 -0.13
N ILE A 61 3.92 -3.51 -0.65
CA ILE A 61 4.46 -2.39 0.15
C ILE A 61 3.30 -1.60 0.77
N ALA A 62 2.25 -1.33 0.00
CA ALA A 62 1.07 -0.63 0.49
C ALA A 62 0.38 -1.40 1.62
N HIS A 63 0.22 -2.70 1.50
CA HIS A 63 -0.33 -3.55 2.57
C HIS A 63 0.48 -3.48 3.87
N VAL A 64 1.81 -3.48 3.76
CA VAL A 64 2.69 -3.35 4.93
C VAL A 64 2.57 -1.95 5.53
N CYS A 65 2.61 -0.90 4.71
CA CYS A 65 2.47 0.50 5.15
C CYS A 65 1.14 0.75 5.86
N GLU A 66 0.01 0.24 5.35
CA GLU A 66 -1.29 0.36 6.02
C GLU A 66 -1.28 -0.22 7.43
N ARG A 67 -0.59 -1.33 7.65
CA ARG A 67 -0.46 -1.95 8.97
C ARG A 67 0.55 -1.21 9.83
N TYR A 68 1.68 -0.82 9.26
CA TYR A 68 2.71 -0.05 9.94
C TYR A 68 2.14 1.27 10.45
N PHE A 69 1.43 2.02 9.62
CA PHE A 69 0.78 3.29 9.98
C PHE A 69 -0.64 3.06 10.54
N SER A 70 -0.83 2.10 11.43
CA SER A 70 -2.16 1.78 11.99
C SER A 70 -2.69 2.79 13.03
N GLY A 71 -1.85 3.70 13.51
CA GLY A 71 -2.23 4.70 14.52
C GLY A 71 -2.33 4.18 15.95
N THR A 72 -2.14 2.88 16.18
CA THR A 72 -2.27 2.26 17.51
C THR A 72 -1.01 1.49 17.89
N GLY A 73 -0.57 1.69 19.14
CA GLY A 73 0.51 0.92 19.73
C GLY A 73 1.87 1.10 19.07
N SER A 74 2.85 0.39 19.61
CA SER A 74 4.16 0.18 19.00
C SER A 74 4.65 -1.21 19.38
N SER A 75 5.24 -1.92 18.44
CA SER A 75 5.91 -3.18 18.67
C SER A 75 7.20 -3.18 17.85
N SER A 76 8.35 -3.09 18.53
CA SER A 76 9.64 -3.01 17.83
C SER A 76 9.87 -4.24 16.94
N LEU A 77 9.47 -5.43 17.38
CA LEU A 77 9.59 -6.65 16.59
C LEU A 77 8.71 -6.59 15.34
N THR A 78 7.45 -6.20 15.49
CA THR A 78 6.51 -6.08 14.36
C THR A 78 6.95 -5.00 13.38
N ASP A 79 7.46 -3.88 13.89
CA ASP A 79 8.00 -2.80 13.07
C ASP A 79 9.20 -3.29 12.23
N ASN A 80 10.13 -4.04 12.86
CA ASN A 80 11.29 -4.59 12.15
C ASN A 80 10.89 -5.65 11.10
N ILE A 81 9.85 -6.46 11.38
CA ILE A 81 9.29 -7.39 10.39
C ILE A 81 8.70 -6.59 9.22
N ALA A 82 7.90 -5.58 9.49
CA ALA A 82 7.25 -4.76 8.48
C ALA A 82 8.28 -4.05 7.58
N THR A 83 9.24 -3.34 8.17
CA THR A 83 10.27 -2.61 7.41
C THR A 83 11.24 -3.56 6.70
N GLY A 84 11.53 -4.73 7.27
CA GLY A 84 12.31 -5.80 6.63
C GLY A 84 11.64 -6.34 5.37
N ILE A 85 10.31 -6.51 5.37
CA ILE A 85 9.56 -6.91 4.18
C ILE A 85 9.67 -5.83 3.09
N ILE A 86 9.52 -4.55 3.45
CA ILE A 86 9.63 -3.44 2.49
C ILE A 86 11.03 -3.38 1.89
N ARG A 87 12.09 -3.43 2.72
CA ARG A 87 13.49 -3.43 2.24
C ARG A 87 13.76 -4.59 1.30
N SER A 88 13.31 -5.79 1.65
CA SER A 88 13.46 -6.96 0.77
C SER A 88 12.77 -6.74 -0.58
N LEU A 89 11.58 -6.15 -0.62
CA LEU A 89 10.89 -5.83 -1.87
C LEU A 89 11.62 -4.75 -2.69
N ILE A 90 12.22 -3.75 -2.02
CA ILE A 90 13.03 -2.71 -2.67
C ILE A 90 14.28 -3.33 -3.33
N ASP A 91 14.92 -4.27 -2.66
CA ASP A 91 16.12 -4.93 -3.17
C ASP A 91 15.79 -5.91 -4.32
N GLU A 92 14.75 -6.71 -4.19
CA GLU A 92 14.47 -7.83 -5.08
C GLU A 92 13.65 -7.46 -6.33
N ALA A 93 12.81 -6.42 -6.25
CA ALA A 93 11.94 -6.08 -7.38
C ALA A 93 12.72 -5.62 -8.63
N PRO A 94 13.76 -4.76 -8.53
CA PRO A 94 14.58 -4.41 -9.69
C PRO A 94 15.28 -5.63 -10.29
N VAL A 95 15.75 -6.57 -9.46
CA VAL A 95 16.38 -7.81 -9.92
C VAL A 95 15.39 -8.67 -10.70
N ALA A 96 14.19 -8.87 -10.16
CA ALA A 96 13.14 -9.66 -10.83
C ALA A 96 12.63 -9.01 -12.13
N LEU A 97 12.71 -7.68 -12.26
CA LEU A 97 12.36 -6.99 -13.50
C LEU A 97 13.46 -7.08 -14.55
N ALA A 98 14.74 -6.99 -14.13
CA ALA A 98 15.90 -7.11 -15.01
C ALA A 98 16.14 -8.56 -15.46
N GLU A 99 15.88 -9.52 -14.57
CA GLU A 99 16.09 -10.95 -14.75
C GLU A 99 14.80 -11.72 -14.42
N PRO A 100 13.82 -11.79 -15.34
CA PRO A 100 12.49 -12.33 -15.07
C PRO A 100 12.47 -13.77 -14.56
N GLU A 101 13.48 -14.57 -14.88
CA GLU A 101 13.64 -15.97 -14.47
C GLU A 101 14.57 -16.15 -13.27
N ASN A 102 14.98 -15.05 -12.58
CA ASN A 102 15.77 -15.14 -11.36
C ASN A 102 14.90 -15.74 -10.24
N TYR A 103 15.16 -17.03 -9.96
CA TYR A 103 14.34 -17.80 -9.01
C TYR A 103 14.38 -17.19 -7.61
N GLU A 104 15.55 -16.75 -7.14
CA GLU A 104 15.71 -16.24 -5.78
C GLU A 104 14.93 -14.93 -5.58
N ALA A 105 15.06 -13.98 -6.51
CA ALA A 105 14.27 -12.74 -6.46
C ALA A 105 12.76 -13.00 -6.52
N ARG A 106 12.32 -13.90 -7.40
CA ARG A 106 10.90 -14.29 -7.49
C ARG A 106 10.40 -14.98 -6.23
N ALA A 107 11.22 -15.85 -5.62
CA ALA A 107 10.87 -16.55 -4.39
C ALA A 107 10.73 -15.55 -3.20
N ASN A 108 11.66 -14.61 -3.09
CA ASN A 108 11.63 -13.58 -2.05
C ASN A 108 10.41 -12.66 -2.21
N ILE A 109 10.10 -12.21 -3.42
CA ILE A 109 8.89 -11.41 -3.72
C ILE A 109 7.62 -12.21 -3.38
N MET A 110 7.54 -13.47 -3.79
CA MET A 110 6.38 -14.32 -3.53
C MET A 110 6.15 -14.54 -2.04
N TRP A 111 7.23 -14.78 -1.28
CA TRP A 111 7.15 -14.92 0.17
C TRP A 111 6.81 -13.61 0.87
N ALA A 112 7.42 -12.50 0.45
CA ALA A 112 7.09 -11.17 0.96
C ALA A 112 5.60 -10.83 0.77
N GLY A 113 4.99 -11.19 -0.36
CA GLY A 113 3.57 -11.01 -0.63
C GLY A 113 2.67 -11.73 0.38
N THR A 114 2.99 -12.97 0.72
CA THR A 114 2.28 -13.72 1.77
C THR A 114 2.40 -13.00 3.12
N LEU A 115 3.62 -12.59 3.51
CA LEU A 115 3.87 -11.92 4.78
C LEU A 115 3.24 -10.53 4.86
N ALA A 116 3.18 -9.81 3.75
CA ALA A 116 2.59 -8.48 3.67
C ALA A 116 1.08 -8.49 4.02
N HIS A 117 0.37 -9.59 3.77
CA HIS A 117 -1.09 -9.61 3.93
C HIS A 117 -1.65 -10.75 4.81
N ASN A 118 -0.82 -11.51 5.52
CA ASN A 118 -1.24 -12.54 6.47
C ASN A 118 -1.40 -12.06 7.93
N ASP A 119 -1.37 -10.73 8.15
CA ASP A 119 -1.47 -10.02 9.43
C ASP A 119 -0.17 -9.94 10.27
N ILE A 120 0.92 -10.62 9.90
CA ILE A 120 2.15 -10.62 10.70
C ILE A 120 2.77 -9.22 10.80
N ALA A 121 2.75 -8.45 9.71
CA ALA A 121 3.28 -7.08 9.65
C ALA A 121 2.48 -6.06 10.50
N GLY A 122 1.38 -6.48 11.11
CA GLY A 122 0.54 -5.68 11.99
C GLY A 122 0.27 -6.32 13.34
N CYS A 123 0.96 -7.41 13.67
CA CYS A 123 0.73 -8.14 14.93
C CYS A 123 1.00 -7.24 16.14
N GLY A 124 0.00 -7.14 17.04
CA GLY A 124 0.08 -6.27 18.22
C GLY A 124 -0.19 -4.77 17.97
N LEU A 125 -0.50 -4.39 16.74
CA LEU A 125 -0.82 -3.00 16.36
C LEU A 125 -2.34 -2.76 16.17
N SER A 126 -3.17 -3.72 16.51
CA SER A 126 -4.63 -3.61 16.40
C SER A 126 -5.20 -2.71 17.50
N ALA A 127 -6.19 -1.89 17.16
CA ALA A 127 -6.89 -1.01 18.11
C ALA A 127 -7.66 -1.78 19.20
N THR A 128 -8.14 -2.98 18.88
CA THR A 128 -8.84 -3.89 19.80
C THR A 128 -8.38 -5.32 19.56
N PRO A 129 -8.58 -6.25 20.50
CA PRO A 129 -8.21 -7.66 20.33
C PRO A 129 -8.91 -8.36 19.15
N THR A 130 -10.02 -7.81 18.69
CA THR A 130 -10.84 -8.37 17.59
C THR A 130 -10.69 -7.62 16.27
N SER A 131 -10.02 -6.44 16.27
CA SER A 131 -9.74 -5.69 15.05
C SER A 131 -8.42 -6.13 14.42
N ARG A 132 -8.30 -5.91 13.12
CA ARG A 132 -7.02 -6.07 12.40
C ARG A 132 -6.26 -4.75 12.44
N ALA A 133 -4.93 -4.82 12.40
CA ALA A 133 -4.10 -3.64 12.21
C ALA A 133 -4.31 -3.07 10.79
N GLY A 134 -4.15 -1.77 10.70
CA GLY A 134 -4.25 -1.03 9.45
C GLY A 134 -5.39 -0.02 9.46
N GLY A 135 -5.11 1.14 8.89
CA GLY A 135 -6.08 2.20 8.70
C GLY A 135 -6.86 2.04 7.40
N TRP A 136 -6.20 1.47 6.40
CA TRP A 136 -6.71 1.18 5.06
C TRP A 136 -7.22 2.41 4.32
N GLU A 137 -6.63 3.59 4.63
CA GLU A 137 -7.01 4.86 4.03
C GLU A 137 -6.59 4.95 2.57
N SER A 138 -5.33 4.61 2.25
CA SER A 138 -4.85 4.66 0.87
C SER A 138 -5.56 3.65 -0.02
N HIS A 139 -5.84 2.44 0.50
CA HIS A 139 -6.66 1.45 -0.21
C HIS A 139 -8.10 1.91 -0.39
N ALA A 140 -8.68 2.60 0.61
CA ALA A 140 -10.03 3.14 0.47
C ALA A 140 -10.12 4.17 -0.66
N LEU A 141 -9.11 5.03 -0.76
CA LEU A 141 -9.02 6.03 -1.83
C LEU A 141 -8.77 5.36 -3.20
N GLU A 142 -7.86 4.37 -3.25
CA GLU A 142 -7.56 3.67 -4.50
C GLU A 142 -8.77 2.87 -5.03
N HIS A 143 -9.56 2.25 -4.15
CA HIS A 143 -10.74 1.49 -4.56
C HIS A 143 -11.73 2.34 -5.35
N GLU A 144 -11.84 3.64 -5.05
CA GLU A 144 -12.69 4.54 -5.81
C GLU A 144 -12.12 4.86 -7.20
N LEU A 145 -10.78 4.91 -7.35
CA LEU A 145 -10.12 5.06 -8.65
C LEU A 145 -10.38 3.85 -9.55
N SER A 146 -10.14 2.63 -9.02
CA SER A 146 -10.37 1.39 -9.77
C SER A 146 -11.87 1.12 -10.01
N ALA A 147 -12.77 1.67 -9.19
CA ALA A 147 -14.21 1.60 -9.43
C ALA A 147 -14.67 2.62 -10.49
N PHE A 148 -14.00 3.77 -10.56
CA PHE A 148 -14.25 4.81 -11.56
C PHE A 148 -13.75 4.41 -12.95
N ASP A 149 -12.55 3.82 -13.00
CA ASP A 149 -11.95 3.28 -14.23
C ASP A 149 -11.30 1.92 -13.94
N THR A 150 -11.94 0.86 -14.40
CA THR A 150 -11.50 -0.52 -14.19
C THR A 150 -10.20 -0.89 -14.93
N SER A 151 -9.71 -0.03 -15.81
CA SER A 151 -8.39 -0.19 -16.45
C SER A 151 -7.24 0.17 -15.51
N ILE A 152 -7.50 0.90 -14.43
CA ILE A 152 -6.50 1.25 -13.41
C ILE A 152 -6.15 0.01 -12.60
N THR A 153 -4.94 -0.51 -12.80
CA THR A 153 -4.43 -1.62 -12.00
C THR A 153 -4.25 -1.17 -10.55
N HIS A 154 -4.73 -1.97 -9.59
CA HIS A 154 -4.77 -1.63 -8.17
C HIS A 154 -3.44 -1.12 -7.61
N GLY A 155 -2.33 -1.86 -7.81
CA GLY A 155 -1.01 -1.43 -7.37
C GLY A 155 -0.55 -0.12 -8.02
N ALA A 156 -0.92 0.14 -9.27
CA ALA A 156 -0.59 1.40 -9.94
C ALA A 156 -1.37 2.58 -9.33
N GLY A 157 -2.64 2.40 -9.00
CA GLY A 157 -3.42 3.41 -8.26
C GLY A 157 -2.82 3.68 -6.88
N LEU A 158 -2.39 2.64 -6.16
CA LEU A 158 -1.70 2.78 -4.88
C LEU A 158 -0.35 3.51 -4.99
N ALA A 159 0.41 3.31 -6.08
CA ALA A 159 1.67 4.03 -6.30
C ALA A 159 1.50 5.54 -6.29
N VAL A 160 0.35 6.03 -6.75
CA VAL A 160 0.01 7.46 -6.78
C VAL A 160 -0.60 7.92 -5.46
N VAL A 161 -1.60 7.19 -4.96
CA VAL A 161 -2.42 7.65 -3.83
C VAL A 161 -1.70 7.51 -2.49
N MET A 162 -0.88 6.45 -2.29
CA MET A 162 -0.23 6.23 -1.01
C MET A 162 0.79 7.32 -0.65
N PRO A 163 1.72 7.73 -1.52
CA PRO A 163 2.61 8.85 -1.20
C PRO A 163 1.87 10.17 -0.95
N ALA A 164 0.79 10.45 -1.69
CA ALA A 164 -0.05 11.62 -1.47
C ALA A 164 -0.73 11.58 -0.09
N TRP A 165 -1.28 10.42 0.30
CA TRP A 165 -1.83 10.19 1.63
C TRP A 165 -0.76 10.36 2.71
N MET A 166 0.44 9.78 2.55
CA MET A 166 1.54 9.90 3.51
C MET A 166 1.92 11.36 3.75
N ARG A 167 2.06 12.18 2.69
CA ARG A 167 2.34 13.63 2.79
C ARG A 167 1.24 14.38 3.53
N PHE A 168 -0.01 13.95 3.39
CA PHE A 168 -1.14 14.59 4.06
C PHE A 168 -1.22 14.26 5.56
N VAL A 169 -0.84 13.03 5.97
CA VAL A 169 -1.09 12.55 7.33
C VAL A 169 0.12 12.55 8.26
N TRP A 170 1.35 12.67 7.78
CA TRP A 170 2.56 12.42 8.56
C TRP A 170 2.66 13.26 9.84
N ARG A 171 2.18 14.51 9.83
CA ARG A 171 2.16 15.40 11.00
C ARG A 171 1.29 14.89 12.15
N LYS A 172 0.45 13.87 11.92
CA LYS A 172 -0.31 13.19 12.97
C LYS A 172 0.59 12.40 13.93
N ASN A 173 1.68 11.83 13.41
CA ASN A 173 2.66 11.12 14.22
C ASN A 173 4.04 11.17 13.52
N PRO A 174 4.78 12.30 13.65
CA PRO A 174 6.07 12.47 12.98
C PRO A 174 7.09 11.40 13.38
N ALA A 175 7.11 11.01 14.66
CA ALA A 175 8.03 9.98 15.15
C ALA A 175 7.85 8.63 14.43
N ARG A 176 6.62 8.29 14.05
CA ARG A 176 6.33 7.05 13.29
C ARG A 176 6.88 7.12 11.87
N PHE A 177 6.79 8.29 11.24
CA PHE A 177 7.34 8.54 9.90
C PHE A 177 8.87 8.63 9.92
N LEU A 178 9.48 9.27 10.92
CA LEU A 178 10.94 9.26 11.08
C LEU A 178 11.49 7.84 11.29
N LYS A 179 10.79 7.03 12.10
CA LYS A 179 11.18 5.62 12.26
C LYS A 179 11.09 4.86 10.94
N PHE A 180 10.07 5.11 10.12
CA PHE A 180 9.95 4.55 8.77
C PHE A 180 11.10 5.01 7.87
N ALA A 181 11.40 6.32 7.86
CA ALA A 181 12.49 6.91 7.08
C ALA A 181 13.84 6.27 7.41
N LEU A 182 14.15 6.13 8.70
CA LEU A 182 15.38 5.48 9.15
C LEU A 182 15.40 3.99 8.78
N GLN A 183 14.33 3.24 9.12
CA GLN A 183 14.35 1.79 8.98
C GLN A 183 14.23 1.28 7.55
N VAL A 184 13.65 2.06 6.63
CA VAL A 184 13.47 1.66 5.23
C VAL A 184 14.55 2.25 4.33
N PHE A 185 14.90 3.52 4.52
CA PHE A 185 15.74 4.28 3.60
C PHE A 185 17.05 4.77 4.23
N ASP A 186 17.32 4.47 5.51
CA ASP A 186 18.48 4.96 6.27
C ASP A 186 18.57 6.50 6.32
N ILE A 187 17.38 7.17 6.32
CA ILE A 187 17.24 8.63 6.38
C ILE A 187 17.00 9.07 7.82
N GLU A 188 17.87 9.96 8.30
CA GLU A 188 17.74 10.61 9.61
C GLU A 188 17.67 12.14 9.45
N PRO A 189 16.93 12.84 10.33
CA PRO A 189 16.96 14.29 10.36
C PRO A 189 18.35 14.78 10.80
N ILE A 190 18.80 15.90 10.25
CA ILE A 190 20.13 16.48 10.58
C ILE A 190 20.19 17.05 12.01
N ASP A 191 19.04 17.38 12.58
CA ASP A 191 18.85 17.83 13.97
C ASP A 191 17.39 17.59 14.41
N GLU A 192 17.01 18.08 15.59
CA GLU A 192 15.66 17.88 16.17
C GLU A 192 14.68 19.03 15.83
N THR A 193 14.98 19.89 14.86
CA THR A 193 14.07 20.94 14.45
C THR A 193 12.91 20.41 13.66
N ASP A 194 11.75 21.09 13.71
CA ASP A 194 10.57 20.74 12.92
C ASP A 194 10.87 20.70 11.41
N GLU A 195 11.74 21.62 10.94
CA GLU A 195 12.18 21.68 9.53
C GLU A 195 12.99 20.44 9.14
N ALA A 196 13.99 20.05 9.94
CA ALA A 196 14.80 18.87 9.69
C ALA A 196 13.97 17.57 9.75
N ILE A 197 12.96 17.53 10.64
CA ILE A 197 12.00 16.42 10.72
C ILE A 197 11.14 16.35 9.44
N GLU A 198 10.62 17.51 8.99
CA GLU A 198 9.82 17.57 7.76
C GLU A 198 10.64 17.16 6.54
N ASP A 199 11.87 17.62 6.44
CA ASP A 199 12.79 17.29 5.35
C ASP A 199 13.06 15.78 5.29
N ALA A 200 13.38 15.16 6.43
CA ALA A 200 13.66 13.72 6.49
C ALA A 200 12.42 12.87 6.15
N VAL A 201 11.25 13.26 6.64
CA VAL A 201 9.99 12.56 6.33
C VAL A 201 9.63 12.73 4.85
N THR A 202 9.76 13.94 4.32
CA THR A 202 9.48 14.22 2.91
C THR A 202 10.41 13.45 2.00
N ALA A 203 11.73 13.45 2.30
CA ALA A 203 12.72 12.68 1.56
C ALA A 203 12.37 11.18 1.52
N ALA A 204 11.97 10.59 2.64
CA ALA A 204 11.59 9.17 2.67
C ALA A 204 10.32 8.86 1.84
N ILE A 205 9.34 9.78 1.80
CA ILE A 205 8.15 9.63 0.97
C ILE A 205 8.52 9.80 -0.52
N ASP A 206 9.43 10.72 -0.83
CA ASP A 206 9.92 10.94 -2.18
C ASP A 206 10.71 9.74 -2.70
N GLU A 207 11.57 9.13 -1.87
CA GLU A 207 12.29 7.89 -2.20
C GLU A 207 11.31 6.73 -2.48
N LEU A 208 10.26 6.57 -1.64
CA LEU A 208 9.24 5.56 -1.89
C LEU A 208 8.52 5.78 -3.22
N GLN A 209 8.15 7.03 -3.52
CA GLN A 209 7.49 7.36 -4.78
C GLN A 209 8.43 7.17 -5.97
N ALA A 210 9.71 7.57 -5.85
CA ALA A 210 10.72 7.37 -6.87
C ALA A 210 10.91 5.88 -7.16
N PHE A 211 10.99 5.04 -6.13
CA PHE A 211 11.06 3.59 -6.29
C PHE A 211 9.88 3.04 -7.10
N PHE A 212 8.64 3.46 -6.83
CA PHE A 212 7.49 3.03 -7.61
C PHE A 212 7.59 3.46 -9.08
N VAL A 213 8.04 4.70 -9.33
CA VAL A 213 8.27 5.21 -10.70
C VAL A 213 9.36 4.42 -11.42
N ASP A 214 10.46 4.10 -10.73
CA ASP A 214 11.56 3.30 -11.29
C ASP A 214 11.11 1.88 -11.66
N LEU A 215 10.13 1.32 -10.96
CA LEU A 215 9.48 0.08 -11.35
C LEU A 215 8.51 0.22 -12.53
N GLY A 216 8.28 1.44 -13.05
CA GLY A 216 7.36 1.71 -14.15
C GLY A 216 5.91 1.98 -13.72
N MET A 217 5.68 2.31 -12.45
CA MET A 217 4.37 2.74 -11.98
C MET A 217 4.15 4.25 -12.25
N PRO A 218 2.90 4.69 -12.46
CA PRO A 218 2.60 6.10 -12.67
C PRO A 218 2.89 6.93 -11.42
N ARG A 219 3.21 8.19 -11.63
CA ARG A 219 3.51 9.16 -10.58
C ARG A 219 2.28 9.99 -10.19
N THR A 220 1.38 10.25 -11.13
CA THR A 220 0.25 11.18 -10.97
C THR A 220 -1.06 10.59 -11.46
N LEU A 221 -2.18 11.14 -10.98
CA LEU A 221 -3.52 10.78 -11.47
C LEU A 221 -3.72 11.16 -12.94
N GLY A 222 -3.05 12.21 -13.40
CA GLY A 222 -3.10 12.64 -14.80
C GLY A 222 -2.60 11.58 -15.78
N GLU A 223 -1.68 10.71 -15.37
CA GLU A 223 -1.16 9.62 -16.19
C GLU A 223 -2.20 8.51 -16.46
N PHE A 224 -3.24 8.43 -15.63
CA PHE A 224 -4.42 7.59 -15.90
C PHE A 224 -5.48 8.29 -16.77
N GLY A 225 -5.25 9.55 -17.20
CA GLY A 225 -6.24 10.35 -17.90
C GLY A 225 -7.33 10.92 -16.99
N ILE A 226 -7.14 10.86 -15.68
CA ILE A 226 -8.03 11.50 -14.69
C ILE A 226 -7.70 12.99 -14.68
N ALA A 227 -8.74 13.84 -14.70
CA ALA A 227 -8.60 15.30 -14.57
C ALA A 227 -8.96 15.75 -13.14
N PRO A 228 -8.43 16.90 -12.67
CA PRO A 228 -8.78 17.42 -11.33
C PRO A 228 -10.29 17.55 -11.09
N GLU A 229 -11.09 17.85 -12.11
CA GLU A 229 -12.56 17.95 -12.04
C GLU A 229 -13.25 16.59 -11.86
N ASP A 230 -12.58 15.48 -12.15
CA ASP A 230 -13.12 14.14 -11.95
C ASP A 230 -13.09 13.72 -10.48
N VAL A 231 -12.26 14.37 -9.66
CA VAL A 231 -12.14 14.06 -8.22
C VAL A 231 -13.50 14.16 -7.52
N ASP A 232 -14.32 15.13 -7.86
CA ASP A 232 -15.65 15.27 -7.27
C ASP A 232 -16.59 14.10 -7.60
N LYS A 233 -16.30 13.32 -8.64
CA LYS A 233 -17.07 12.11 -9.02
C LYS A 233 -16.73 10.90 -8.15
N LEU A 234 -15.54 10.89 -7.51
CA LEU A 234 -15.09 9.81 -6.63
C LEU A 234 -15.72 9.90 -5.22
N LEU A 235 -16.03 11.12 -4.75
CA LEU A 235 -16.47 11.33 -3.37
C LEU A 235 -17.83 10.71 -3.01
N PRO A 236 -18.84 10.68 -3.89
CA PRO A 236 -20.12 10.04 -3.58
C PRO A 236 -19.99 8.53 -3.33
N THR A 237 -19.17 7.83 -4.12
CA THR A 237 -18.92 6.39 -3.95
C THR A 237 -18.07 6.12 -2.71
N LEU A 238 -17.03 6.93 -2.46
CA LEU A 238 -16.26 6.88 -1.22
C LEU A 238 -17.16 7.03 0.02
N LYS A 239 -18.07 8.03 0.01
CA LYS A 239 -19.06 8.23 1.07
C LYS A 239 -19.96 7.02 1.26
N ALA A 240 -20.47 6.45 0.18
CA ALA A 240 -21.32 5.26 0.22
C ALA A 240 -20.60 4.03 0.75
N ASN A 241 -19.30 3.90 0.48
CA ASN A 241 -18.47 2.77 0.88
C ASN A 241 -17.89 2.90 2.30
N LYS A 242 -17.52 4.11 2.73
CA LYS A 242 -16.74 4.37 3.96
C LYS A 242 -17.43 5.32 4.94
N GLY A 243 -18.48 6.03 4.54
CA GLY A 243 -19.16 7.05 5.35
C GLY A 243 -18.52 8.44 5.22
N GLU A 244 -19.00 9.38 6.05
CA GLU A 244 -18.50 10.77 6.07
C GLU A 244 -17.08 10.90 6.63
N VAL A 245 -16.69 9.95 7.49
CA VAL A 245 -15.38 9.92 8.15
C VAL A 245 -14.87 8.49 8.20
N PHE A 246 -13.64 8.30 7.75
CA PHE A 246 -13.00 6.99 7.70
C PHE A 246 -11.53 7.04 8.14
N GLY A 247 -10.86 5.88 8.18
CA GLY A 247 -9.44 5.76 8.49
C GLY A 247 -9.13 5.38 9.93
N GLY A 248 -7.95 4.82 10.12
CA GLY A 248 -7.41 4.33 11.38
C GLY A 248 -6.22 5.14 11.91
N PHE A 249 -5.31 5.55 11.04
CA PHE A 249 -4.17 6.37 11.43
C PHE A 249 -4.59 7.83 11.71
N LYS A 250 -5.27 8.43 10.76
CA LYS A 250 -5.94 9.74 10.90
C LYS A 250 -7.38 9.59 10.45
N LYS A 251 -8.32 10.14 11.20
CA LYS A 251 -9.70 10.25 10.72
C LYS A 251 -9.73 11.26 9.59
N LEU A 252 -10.11 10.79 8.40
CA LEU A 252 -10.23 11.59 7.19
C LEU A 252 -11.69 11.89 6.91
N THR A 253 -11.98 13.12 6.56
CA THR A 253 -13.26 13.56 6.00
C THR A 253 -13.25 13.41 4.48
N LEU A 254 -14.38 13.64 3.83
CA LEU A 254 -14.44 13.67 2.35
C LEU A 254 -13.64 14.85 1.78
N GLU A 255 -13.56 15.98 2.49
CA GLU A 255 -12.73 17.12 2.11
C GLU A 255 -11.22 16.78 2.20
N ASP A 256 -10.82 16.05 3.26
CA ASP A 256 -9.45 15.54 3.36
C ASP A 256 -9.13 14.59 2.18
N ALA A 257 -10.07 13.69 1.84
CA ALA A 257 -9.91 12.79 0.70
C ALA A 257 -9.75 13.55 -0.62
N LYS A 258 -10.59 14.59 -0.83
CA LYS A 258 -10.48 15.47 -1.99
C LYS A 258 -9.12 16.16 -2.05
N ALA A 259 -8.63 16.69 -0.93
CA ALA A 259 -7.32 17.33 -0.87
C ALA A 259 -6.18 16.35 -1.20
N ILE A 260 -6.26 15.10 -0.71
CA ILE A 260 -5.28 14.05 -1.03
C ILE A 260 -5.28 13.77 -2.54
N TYR A 261 -6.44 13.54 -3.17
CA TYR A 261 -6.52 13.32 -4.61
C TYR A 261 -5.97 14.51 -5.41
N LEU A 262 -6.33 15.74 -5.05
CA LEU A 262 -5.84 16.93 -5.74
C LEU A 262 -4.32 17.13 -5.58
N SER A 263 -3.71 16.65 -4.51
CA SER A 263 -2.24 16.68 -4.33
C SER A 263 -1.50 15.62 -5.14
N ALA A 264 -2.22 14.72 -5.80
CA ALA A 264 -1.68 13.60 -6.57
C ALA A 264 -1.62 13.86 -8.09
N PHE A 265 -1.77 15.15 -8.52
CA PHE A 265 -1.63 15.58 -9.91
C PHE A 265 -0.25 16.13 -10.26
#